data_2a0c7aa80fb700c473516181026de275
#
_entry.id   2a0c7aa80fb700c473516181026de275
#
_cell.length_a   1.000
_cell.length_b   1.000
_cell.length_c   1.000
_cell.angle_alpha   90.00
_cell.angle_beta   90.00
_cell.angle_gamma   90.00
#
_symmetry.space_group_name_H-M   'P 1'
#
loop_
_entity.id
_entity.type
_entity.pdbx_description
1 polymer ?
#
loop_
_entity_poly.entity_id
_entity_poly.type
_entity_poly.pdbx_seq_one_letter_code
_entity_poly.pdbx_strand_id
1 'polypeptide(L)' 'MHPDLAALAAKTAKVLSQQSEYVVTQPAELRVLREMSDAEISEFAKSHGWRVISRLGGRQIEFYNDASQCSL' A
#
# COMPACT_ATOMS: atom_id res chain seq x y z
N MET A 1 8.35 -3.34 -13.98
CA MET A 1 7.67 -3.43 -12.67
C MET A 1 8.31 -4.53 -11.85
N HIS A 2 8.49 -4.27 -10.58
CA HIS A 2 9.10 -5.23 -9.65
C HIS A 2 8.10 -6.37 -9.40
N PRO A 3 8.49 -7.64 -9.59
CA PRO A 3 7.56 -8.76 -9.39
C PRO A 3 7.04 -8.86 -7.95
N ASP A 4 7.88 -8.49 -6.98
CA ASP A 4 7.45 -8.48 -5.58
C ASP A 4 6.40 -7.41 -5.32
N LEU A 5 6.46 -6.30 -6.06
CA LEU A 5 5.48 -5.24 -5.94
C LEU A 5 4.11 -5.71 -6.45
N ALA A 6 4.10 -6.46 -7.53
CA ALA A 6 2.86 -7.02 -8.06
C ALA A 6 2.21 -7.98 -7.06
N ALA A 7 3.02 -8.82 -6.41
CA ALA A 7 2.53 -9.73 -5.38
C ALA A 7 1.98 -8.96 -4.18
N LEU A 8 2.68 -7.90 -3.77
CA LEU A 8 2.24 -7.05 -2.68
C LEU A 8 0.92 -6.37 -3.03
N ALA A 9 0.79 -5.88 -4.26
CA ALA A 9 -0.43 -5.24 -4.72
C ALA A 9 -1.61 -6.19 -4.66
N ALA A 10 -1.43 -7.43 -5.11
CA ALA A 10 -2.48 -8.43 -5.10
C ALA A 10 -2.92 -8.74 -3.66
N LYS A 11 -1.96 -8.89 -2.75
CA LYS A 11 -2.25 -9.16 -1.35
C LYS A 11 -2.98 -7.98 -0.71
N THR A 12 -2.50 -6.77 -0.97
CA THR A 12 -3.11 -5.56 -0.42
C THR A 12 -4.54 -5.41 -0.92
N ALA A 13 -4.77 -5.63 -2.20
CA ALA A 13 -6.10 -5.54 -2.78
C ALA A 13 -7.06 -6.55 -2.12
N LYS A 14 -6.58 -7.76 -1.88
CA LYS A 14 -7.38 -8.79 -1.23
C LYS A 14 -7.75 -8.39 0.19
N VAL A 15 -6.78 -7.87 0.95
CA VAL A 15 -7.03 -7.45 2.32
C VAL A 15 -7.99 -6.27 2.35
N LEU A 16 -7.79 -5.30 1.46
CA LEU A 16 -8.64 -4.10 1.44
C LEU A 16 -10.04 -4.37 0.91
N SER A 17 -10.26 -5.51 0.25
CA SER A 17 -11.61 -5.91 -0.13
C SER A 17 -12.41 -6.43 1.06
N GLN A 18 -11.72 -6.82 2.14
CA GLN A 18 -12.34 -7.37 3.34
C GLN A 18 -12.24 -6.43 4.53
N GLN A 19 -11.26 -5.55 4.53
CA GLN A 19 -11.00 -4.61 5.62
C GLN A 19 -10.82 -3.22 5.06
N SER A 20 -10.93 -2.22 5.92
CA SER A 20 -10.73 -0.84 5.48
C SER A 20 -9.26 -0.42 5.44
N GLU A 21 -8.37 -1.24 5.99
CA GLU A 21 -6.95 -0.91 6.04
C GLU A 21 -6.08 -2.14 5.99
N TYR A 22 -4.83 -1.94 5.55
CA TYR A 22 -3.81 -2.97 5.57
C TYR A 22 -2.50 -2.34 6.03
N VAL A 23 -1.98 -2.81 7.15
CA VAL A 23 -0.74 -2.30 7.73
C VAL A 23 0.41 -3.22 7.33
N VAL A 24 1.40 -2.65 6.65
CA VAL A 24 2.58 -3.39 6.20
C VAL A 24 3.66 -3.28 7.27
N THR A 25 3.97 -4.38 7.91
CA THR A 25 5.03 -4.44 8.93
C THR A 25 6.05 -5.52 8.65
N GLN A 26 5.79 -6.41 7.72
CA GLN A 26 6.70 -7.51 7.40
C GLN A 26 7.94 -6.96 6.68
N PRO A 27 9.14 -7.35 7.12
CA PRO A 27 10.38 -6.82 6.54
C PRO A 27 10.49 -7.05 5.03
N ALA A 28 10.03 -8.18 4.53
CA ALA A 28 10.11 -8.48 3.11
C ALA A 28 9.27 -7.49 2.29
N GLU A 29 8.08 -7.16 2.77
CA GLU A 29 7.18 -6.24 2.09
C GLU A 29 7.68 -4.81 2.22
N LEU A 30 8.17 -4.45 3.39
CA LEU A 30 8.73 -3.12 3.61
C LEU A 30 9.95 -2.88 2.73
N ARG A 31 10.75 -3.91 2.50
CA ARG A 31 11.92 -3.79 1.63
C ARG A 31 11.52 -3.37 0.22
N VAL A 32 10.47 -3.98 -0.31
CA VAL A 32 9.98 -3.64 -1.65
C VAL A 32 9.56 -2.18 -1.70
N LEU A 33 8.81 -1.73 -0.70
CA LEU A 33 8.34 -0.36 -0.65
C LEU A 33 9.47 0.63 -0.40
N ARG A 34 10.49 0.25 0.35
CA ARG A 34 11.62 1.14 0.63
C ARG A 34 12.52 1.36 -0.57
N GLU A 35 12.45 0.48 -1.57
CA GLU A 35 13.17 0.69 -2.83
C GLU A 35 12.48 1.72 -3.71
N MET A 36 11.29 2.15 -3.34
CA MET A 36 10.53 3.15 -4.06
C MET A 36 10.62 4.49 -3.35
N SER A 37 10.58 5.58 -4.12
CA SER A 37 10.47 6.90 -3.53
C SER A 37 9.06 7.11 -2.98
N ASP A 38 8.89 8.11 -2.11
CA ASP A 38 7.57 8.43 -1.56
C ASP A 38 6.58 8.75 -2.68
N ALA A 39 7.05 9.44 -3.71
CA ALA A 39 6.21 9.77 -4.86
C ALA A 39 5.75 8.51 -5.59
N GLU A 40 6.64 7.54 -5.75
CA GLU A 40 6.32 6.28 -6.42
C GLU A 40 5.32 5.46 -5.61
N ILE A 41 5.50 5.41 -4.29
CA ILE A 41 4.57 4.69 -3.42
C ILE A 41 3.19 5.36 -3.48
N SER A 42 3.15 6.68 -3.48
CA SER A 42 1.91 7.43 -3.57
C SER A 42 1.19 7.16 -4.89
N GLU A 43 1.93 7.15 -6.00
CA GLU A 43 1.38 6.85 -7.31
C GLU A 43 0.87 5.42 -7.38
N PHE A 44 1.61 4.49 -6.79
CA PHE A 44 1.21 3.09 -6.74
C PHE A 44 -0.13 2.95 -6.00
N ALA A 45 -0.25 3.56 -4.84
CA ALA A 45 -1.49 3.51 -4.07
C ALA A 45 -2.64 4.16 -4.84
N LYS A 46 -2.38 5.31 -5.44
CA LYS A 46 -3.38 6.08 -6.17
C LYS A 46 -3.90 5.33 -7.39
N SER A 47 -3.03 4.61 -8.07
CA SER A 47 -3.42 3.85 -9.26
C SER A 47 -4.37 2.70 -8.91
N HIS A 48 -4.38 2.28 -7.65
CA HIS A 48 -5.27 1.24 -7.16
C HIS A 48 -6.47 1.78 -6.38
N GLY A 49 -6.56 3.11 -6.26
CA GLY A 49 -7.63 3.73 -5.49
C GLY A 49 -7.43 3.63 -4.00
N TRP A 50 -6.17 3.57 -3.56
CA TRP A 50 -5.82 3.47 -2.15
C TRP A 50 -5.18 4.76 -1.66
N ARG A 51 -5.21 4.94 -0.34
CA ARG A 51 -4.47 5.99 0.35
C ARG A 51 -3.32 5.33 1.09
N VAL A 52 -2.16 5.97 1.12
CA VAL A 52 -0.99 5.42 1.80
C VAL A 52 -0.48 6.41 2.84
N ILE A 53 -0.10 5.89 4.01
CA ILE A 53 0.50 6.67 5.08
C ILE A 53 1.77 5.96 5.53
N SER A 54 2.88 6.69 5.54
CA SER A 54 4.16 6.20 6.03
C SER A 54 4.37 6.66 7.45
N ARG A 55 4.75 5.75 8.32
CA ARG A 55 5.01 6.05 9.73
C ARG A 55 6.39 5.54 10.13
N LEU A 56 6.93 6.07 11.20
CA LEU A 56 8.19 5.61 11.79
C LEU A 56 9.34 5.60 10.78
N GLY A 57 9.40 6.63 9.94
CA GLY A 57 10.48 6.74 8.96
C GLY A 57 10.47 5.66 7.90
N GLY A 58 9.30 5.13 7.58
CA GLY A 58 9.16 4.09 6.57
C GLY A 58 9.20 2.68 7.13
N ARG A 59 9.20 2.53 8.46
CA ARG A 59 9.19 1.21 9.08
C ARG A 59 7.80 0.62 9.15
N GLN A 60 6.79 1.45 8.97
CA GLN A 60 5.40 1.01 8.94
C GLN A 60 4.69 1.79 7.86
N ILE A 61 4.02 1.08 6.97
CA ILE A 61 3.28 1.69 5.88
C ILE A 61 1.85 1.16 5.95
N GLU A 62 0.89 2.08 5.90
CA GLU A 62 -0.52 1.75 6.00
C GLU A 62 -1.22 2.10 4.70
N PHE A 63 -1.98 1.17 4.17
CA PHE A 63 -2.83 1.40 3.01
C PHE A 63 -4.28 1.40 3.45
N TYR A 64 -5.05 2.34 2.92
CA TYR A 64 -6.47 2.49 3.22
C TYR A 64 -7.25 2.46 1.92
N ASN A 65 -8.42 1.88 1.97
CA ASN A 65 -9.31 1.82 0.81
C ASN A 65 -10.00 3.17 0.63
N ASP A 66 -9.43 4.00 -0.25
CA ASP A 66 -9.93 5.34 -0.48
C ASP A 66 -11.23 5.34 -1.30
N ALA A 67 -11.42 4.31 -2.10
CA ALA A 67 -12.59 4.22 -2.96
C ALA A 67 -13.89 4.13 -2.16
N SER A 68 -13.85 3.55 -0.98
CA SER A 68 -15.05 3.43 -0.14
C SER A 68 -15.55 4.78 0.35
N GLN A 69 -14.72 5.80 0.34
CA GLN A 69 -15.08 7.13 0.81
C GLN A 69 -15.80 7.92 -0.27
N CYS A 70 -15.70 7.50 -1.50
CA CYS A 70 -16.32 8.18 -2.62
C CYS A 70 -17.71 7.67 -2.91
N SER A 71 -18.20 6.75 -2.15
CA SER A 71 -19.49 6.10 -2.40
C SER A 71 -20.69 6.94 -1.95
N LEU A 72 -20.42 8.12 -1.50
CA LEU A 72 -21.50 9.05 -1.12
C LEU A 72 -22.07 9.78 -2.35
#